data_bf60cbd70064729f19a6b1ce15a6e849
#
_entry.id   bf60cbd70064729f19a6b1ce15a6e849
#
_cell.length_a   1.000
_cell.length_b   1.000
_cell.length_c   1.000
_cell.angle_alpha   90.00
_cell.angle_beta   90.00
_cell.angle_gamma   90.00
#
_symmetry.space_group_name_H-M   'P 1'
#
loop_
_entity.id
_entity.type
_entity.pdbx_description
1 polymer ?
#
loop_
_entity_poly.entity_id
_entity_poly.type
_entity_poly.pdbx_seq_one_letter_code
_entity_poly.pdbx_strand_id
1 'polypeptide(L)'
;MRIQALSTPAILALADGSLFYGTAIGADGETSGEVVFNTAMTGYQEILTDPSYSRQIVTLTYPHIGNTGVNGEDVESDRIHAAGLIIRDLPLIASSWRNQQSLDDYLRSNNIVGIADIDTRRLTRILRDKGSQNGAIVAGENATAERALELAKAFPGLKGMDLAKEVTSEKTYQWNQTEWDITDGYGEQSAPKFKVVAWDYGVKFNILRMLAARGCDITVVPAQTPASEVLAMNPDGIFLSNGPGDPEPCDYAIKTIQEVLETEIPVFGICLGHQLLALASGAKTMKMGHGHHGANHPVQDIAKGTVMITSQNHGFAVDEATLPANVEATHKSLFDGTLQGIRRTDKAAYSFQGHPEASPGPHDVAPLFDEFIQLMEARSA
;
A
#
# COMPACT_ATOMS: atom_id res chain seq x y z
N MET A 1 17.16 3.89 -39.26
CA MET A 1 18.11 2.84 -38.88
C MET A 1 18.18 2.84 -37.36
N ARG A 2 17.37 2.00 -36.65
CA ARG A 2 17.45 1.84 -35.20
C ARG A 2 18.77 1.14 -34.91
N ILE A 3 19.71 1.83 -34.27
CA ILE A 3 20.81 1.13 -33.60
C ILE A 3 20.10 0.37 -32.46
N GLN A 4 19.91 -0.94 -32.62
CA GLN A 4 19.61 -1.82 -31.50
C GLN A 4 20.83 -1.71 -30.56
N ALA A 5 20.72 -0.86 -29.54
CA ALA A 5 21.50 -1.10 -28.34
C ALA A 5 21.15 -2.53 -27.91
N LEU A 6 22.16 -3.34 -27.68
CA LEU A 6 21.99 -4.70 -27.17
C LEU A 6 21.17 -4.57 -25.88
N SER A 7 19.89 -4.93 -25.94
CA SER A 7 19.02 -4.87 -24.74
C SER A 7 19.46 -5.99 -23.82
N THR A 8 19.78 -5.68 -22.57
CA THR A 8 20.11 -6.67 -21.54
C THR A 8 18.92 -7.60 -21.34
N PRO A 9 19.09 -8.92 -21.41
CA PRO A 9 17.99 -9.86 -21.26
C PRO A 9 17.47 -9.90 -19.80
N ALA A 10 16.17 -10.17 -19.65
CA ALA A 10 15.57 -10.49 -18.37
C ALA A 10 14.56 -11.62 -18.51
N ILE A 11 14.42 -12.43 -17.46
CA ILE A 11 13.50 -13.55 -17.39
C ILE A 11 12.66 -13.44 -16.12
N LEU A 12 11.35 -13.47 -16.29
CA LEU A 12 10.41 -13.64 -15.19
C LEU A 12 9.95 -15.10 -15.18
N ALA A 13 10.07 -15.76 -14.04
CA ALA A 13 9.47 -17.06 -13.77
C ALA A 13 8.42 -16.97 -12.67
N LEU A 14 7.31 -17.68 -12.82
CA LEU A 14 6.35 -17.93 -11.76
C LEU A 14 6.57 -19.34 -11.17
N ALA A 15 6.20 -19.54 -9.93
CA ALA A 15 6.37 -20.84 -9.26
C ALA A 15 5.59 -22.00 -9.93
N ASP A 16 4.53 -21.68 -10.70
CA ASP A 16 3.78 -22.65 -11.50
C ASP A 16 4.51 -23.14 -12.76
N GLY A 17 5.72 -22.60 -13.03
CA GLY A 17 6.54 -22.93 -14.21
C GLY A 17 6.34 -22.01 -15.41
N SER A 18 5.45 -21.01 -15.31
CA SER A 18 5.26 -20.03 -16.40
C SER A 18 6.49 -19.15 -16.55
N LEU A 19 6.96 -18.97 -17.79
CA LEU A 19 8.13 -18.16 -18.13
C LEU A 19 7.75 -17.01 -19.07
N PHE A 20 8.41 -15.86 -18.85
CA PHE A 20 8.32 -14.68 -19.69
C PHE A 20 9.74 -14.17 -19.96
N TYR A 21 10.04 -13.92 -21.21
CA TYR A 21 11.34 -13.42 -21.67
C TYR A 21 11.15 -11.99 -22.15
N GLY A 22 11.97 -11.08 -21.66
CA GLY A 22 11.88 -9.66 -21.96
C GLY A 22 13.23 -8.97 -21.83
N THR A 23 13.16 -7.64 -21.67
CA THR A 23 14.29 -6.74 -21.56
C THR A 23 14.43 -6.28 -20.11
N ALA A 24 15.66 -6.27 -19.59
CA ALA A 24 15.96 -5.73 -18.26
C ALA A 24 15.74 -4.21 -18.25
N ILE A 25 15.15 -3.73 -17.18
CA ILE A 25 15.05 -2.32 -16.80
C ILE A 25 15.51 -2.16 -15.36
N GLY A 26 16.09 -0.99 -15.04
CA GLY A 26 16.67 -0.76 -13.72
C GLY A 26 17.99 -1.52 -13.51
N ALA A 27 18.20 -2.08 -12.34
CA ALA A 27 19.44 -2.75 -11.99
C ALA A 27 19.53 -4.17 -12.59
N ASP A 28 20.73 -4.59 -12.95
CA ASP A 28 21.01 -6.01 -13.19
C ASP A 28 20.99 -6.77 -11.86
N GLY A 29 20.57 -8.03 -11.88
CA GLY A 29 20.53 -8.87 -10.68
C GLY A 29 19.31 -9.75 -10.59
N GLU A 30 18.96 -10.15 -9.37
CA GLU A 30 17.89 -11.09 -9.08
C GLU A 30 16.96 -10.51 -8.00
N THR A 31 15.65 -10.75 -8.18
CA THR A 31 14.66 -10.44 -7.14
C THR A 31 13.59 -11.52 -7.12
N SER A 32 13.00 -11.74 -5.94
CA SER A 32 11.86 -12.65 -5.76
C SER A 32 10.81 -12.06 -4.85
N GLY A 33 9.55 -12.44 -5.06
CA GLY A 33 8.42 -11.92 -4.30
C GLY A 33 7.10 -12.51 -4.75
N GLU A 34 6.02 -12.10 -4.11
CA GLU A 34 4.67 -12.38 -4.62
C GLU A 34 4.39 -11.47 -5.81
N VAL A 35 4.09 -12.06 -6.98
CA VAL A 35 3.75 -11.29 -8.19
C VAL A 35 2.29 -10.90 -8.12
N VAL A 36 2.05 -9.61 -8.13
CA VAL A 36 0.71 -9.00 -8.15
C VAL A 36 0.53 -8.13 -9.38
N PHE A 37 -0.71 -7.80 -9.74
CA PHE A 37 -0.97 -6.82 -10.80
C PHE A 37 -1.73 -5.61 -10.24
N ASN A 38 -1.42 -4.43 -10.74
CA ASN A 38 -2.11 -3.20 -10.41
C ASN A 38 -2.71 -2.59 -11.68
N THR A 39 -3.98 -2.17 -11.61
CA THR A 39 -4.74 -1.65 -12.76
C THR A 39 -4.72 -0.12 -12.87
N ALA A 40 -4.01 0.59 -12.00
CA ALA A 40 -3.86 2.04 -12.09
C ALA A 40 -3.16 2.44 -13.40
N MET A 41 -3.65 3.52 -14.02
CA MET A 41 -3.09 4.06 -15.26
C MET A 41 -1.95 5.06 -15.01
N THR A 42 -1.86 5.59 -13.79
CA THR A 42 -0.91 6.60 -13.34
C THR A 42 -0.39 6.26 -11.97
N GLY A 43 0.59 7.02 -11.46
CA GLY A 43 1.07 6.88 -10.09
C GLY A 43 2.00 5.69 -9.88
N TYR A 44 2.77 5.31 -10.90
CA TYR A 44 3.72 4.19 -10.76
C TYR A 44 4.84 4.48 -9.76
N GLN A 45 5.23 5.75 -9.57
CA GLN A 45 6.25 6.14 -8.59
C GLN A 45 5.71 6.00 -7.17
N GLU A 46 4.48 6.44 -6.91
CA GLU A 46 3.77 6.27 -5.66
C GLU A 46 3.57 4.78 -5.34
N ILE A 47 3.20 3.97 -6.34
CA ILE A 47 3.08 2.50 -6.19
C ILE A 47 4.42 1.87 -5.80
N LEU A 48 5.52 2.27 -6.43
CA LEU A 48 6.85 1.71 -6.13
C LEU A 48 7.32 2.06 -4.71
N THR A 49 6.95 3.26 -4.22
CA THR A 49 7.36 3.77 -2.92
C THR A 49 6.36 3.48 -1.79
N ASP A 50 5.18 2.89 -2.09
CA ASP A 50 4.22 2.44 -1.07
C ASP A 50 4.78 1.24 -0.29
N PRO A 51 5.00 1.36 1.05
CA PRO A 51 5.51 0.26 1.86
C PRO A 51 4.67 -1.01 1.82
N SER A 52 3.37 -0.89 1.50
CA SER A 52 2.45 -2.04 1.38
C SER A 52 2.83 -3.01 0.27
N TYR A 53 3.69 -2.62 -0.69
CA TYR A 53 4.25 -3.52 -1.71
C TYR A 53 5.55 -4.23 -1.29
N SER A 54 5.98 -4.13 -0.04
CA SER A 54 7.16 -4.86 0.43
C SER A 54 7.05 -6.37 0.15
N ARG A 55 8.11 -6.96 -0.42
CA ARG A 55 8.18 -8.36 -0.87
C ARG A 55 7.22 -8.70 -2.03
N GLN A 56 6.68 -7.71 -2.74
CA GLN A 56 5.86 -7.92 -3.94
C GLN A 56 6.56 -7.43 -5.20
N ILE A 57 6.45 -8.19 -6.29
CA ILE A 57 6.85 -7.78 -7.63
C ILE A 57 5.59 -7.27 -8.34
N VAL A 58 5.57 -6.00 -8.67
CA VAL A 58 4.36 -5.32 -9.15
C VAL A 58 4.30 -5.34 -10.67
N THR A 59 3.22 -5.91 -11.22
CA THR A 59 2.89 -5.84 -12.64
C THR A 59 1.94 -4.68 -12.88
N LEU A 60 2.35 -3.67 -13.65
CA LEU A 60 1.46 -2.59 -14.07
C LEU A 60 0.77 -2.97 -15.38
N THR A 61 -0.57 -2.98 -15.37
CA THR A 61 -1.36 -3.42 -16.53
C THR A 61 -1.47 -2.38 -17.62
N TYR A 62 -1.27 -1.08 -17.28
CA TYR A 62 -1.22 0.00 -18.25
C TYR A 62 0.03 -0.16 -19.14
N PRO A 63 -0.07 -0.03 -20.48
CA PRO A 63 1.02 -0.40 -21.37
C PRO A 63 2.22 0.56 -21.36
N HIS A 64 2.02 1.85 -21.07
CA HIS A 64 3.05 2.89 -21.18
C HIS A 64 3.48 3.41 -19.81
N ILE A 65 4.29 2.65 -19.10
CA ILE A 65 4.78 2.99 -17.76
C ILE A 65 6.15 3.68 -17.86
N GLY A 66 6.30 4.81 -17.16
CA GLY A 66 7.49 5.67 -17.24
C GLY A 66 7.33 6.84 -18.21
N ASN A 67 6.16 6.98 -18.85
CA ASN A 67 5.87 8.01 -19.86
C ASN A 67 5.90 9.44 -19.31
N THR A 68 5.71 9.65 -18.02
CA THR A 68 5.79 10.97 -17.35
C THR A 68 7.10 11.19 -16.61
N GLY A 69 8.00 10.20 -16.60
CA GLY A 69 9.23 10.23 -15.81
C GLY A 69 8.97 10.09 -14.30
N VAL A 70 9.95 10.46 -13.51
CA VAL A 70 9.88 10.51 -12.06
C VAL A 70 10.38 11.85 -11.53
N ASN A 71 9.99 12.20 -10.30
CA ASN A 71 10.40 13.44 -9.64
C ASN A 71 10.54 13.22 -8.12
N GLY A 72 11.01 14.24 -7.39
CA GLY A 72 11.25 14.15 -5.96
C GLY A 72 9.99 14.30 -5.07
N GLU A 73 8.83 14.58 -5.65
CA GLU A 73 7.60 14.88 -4.90
C GLU A 73 6.61 13.71 -4.89
N ASP A 74 6.54 12.91 -5.96
CA ASP A 74 5.57 11.83 -6.12
C ASP A 74 6.04 10.55 -5.41
N VAL A 75 6.35 10.66 -4.10
CA VAL A 75 6.80 9.56 -3.26
C VAL A 75 5.90 9.39 -2.03
N GLU A 76 5.66 8.15 -1.66
CA GLU A 76 4.84 7.77 -0.51
C GLU A 76 5.66 7.27 0.69
N SER A 77 6.99 7.18 0.53
CA SER A 77 7.96 6.90 1.59
C SER A 77 9.37 7.33 1.14
N ASP A 78 10.37 7.10 1.97
CA ASP A 78 11.76 7.51 1.75
C ASP A 78 12.52 6.63 0.72
N ARG A 79 11.94 5.51 0.28
CA ARG A 79 12.57 4.55 -0.64
C ARG A 79 11.55 3.76 -1.46
N ILE A 80 12.04 3.00 -2.44
CA ILE A 80 11.24 1.98 -3.13
C ILE A 80 11.10 0.75 -2.22
N HIS A 81 9.87 0.29 -2.03
CA HIS A 81 9.54 -0.91 -1.27
C HIS A 81 9.15 -2.10 -2.15
N ALA A 82 8.63 -1.85 -3.36
CA ALA A 82 8.36 -2.93 -4.30
C ALA A 82 9.63 -3.75 -4.58
N ALA A 83 9.53 -5.07 -4.51
CA ALA A 83 10.67 -5.97 -4.74
C ALA A 83 11.14 -5.96 -6.20
N GLY A 84 10.28 -5.60 -7.13
CA GLY A 84 10.60 -5.49 -8.54
C GLY A 84 9.43 -4.93 -9.35
N LEU A 85 9.70 -4.58 -10.61
CA LEU A 85 8.72 -4.00 -11.52
C LEU A 85 8.58 -4.81 -12.81
N ILE A 86 7.34 -5.07 -13.20
CA ILE A 86 6.98 -5.72 -14.46
C ILE A 86 6.11 -4.77 -15.28
N ILE A 87 6.55 -4.43 -16.50
CA ILE A 87 5.81 -3.56 -17.41
C ILE A 87 5.78 -4.12 -18.82
N ARG A 88 4.86 -3.62 -19.64
CA ARG A 88 4.80 -3.97 -21.05
C ARG A 88 5.83 -3.20 -21.87
N ASP A 89 5.76 -1.88 -21.84
CA ASP A 89 6.61 -0.99 -22.64
C ASP A 89 7.27 0.05 -21.75
N LEU A 90 8.59 0.21 -21.89
CA LEU A 90 9.31 1.37 -21.36
C LEU A 90 9.40 2.44 -22.46
N PRO A 91 8.83 3.64 -22.30
CA PRO A 91 8.89 4.70 -23.28
C PRO A 91 10.31 5.15 -23.57
N LEU A 92 10.61 5.45 -24.84
CA LEU A 92 11.91 5.97 -25.24
C LEU A 92 12.20 7.37 -24.67
N ILE A 93 11.14 8.15 -24.43
CA ILE A 93 11.21 9.52 -23.92
C ILE A 93 10.09 9.72 -22.92
N ALA A 94 10.44 10.18 -21.73
CA ALA A 94 9.47 10.70 -20.77
C ALA A 94 9.08 12.13 -21.15
N SER A 95 7.77 12.44 -21.06
CA SER A 95 7.22 13.75 -21.41
C SER A 95 6.28 14.26 -20.34
N SER A 96 6.80 15.05 -19.43
CA SER A 96 6.06 15.78 -18.40
C SER A 96 6.85 16.98 -17.95
N TRP A 97 6.17 18.07 -17.62
CA TRP A 97 6.82 19.26 -17.05
C TRP A 97 7.44 18.99 -15.66
N ARG A 98 6.97 17.95 -14.95
CA ARG A 98 7.51 17.51 -13.65
C ARG A 98 8.62 16.45 -13.78
N ASN A 99 8.94 16.00 -14.99
CA ASN A 99 9.97 14.98 -15.18
C ASN A 99 11.36 15.49 -14.80
N GLN A 100 12.01 14.79 -13.88
CA GLN A 100 13.38 15.05 -13.44
C GLN A 100 14.34 13.91 -13.81
N GLN A 101 13.82 12.69 -13.96
CA GLN A 101 14.60 11.49 -14.22
C GLN A 101 13.76 10.45 -14.97
N SER A 102 14.40 9.59 -15.79
CA SER A 102 13.72 8.44 -16.39
C SER A 102 13.37 7.38 -15.34
N LEU A 103 12.34 6.58 -15.62
CA LEU A 103 11.98 5.45 -14.74
C LEU A 103 13.11 4.42 -14.65
N ASP A 104 13.80 4.13 -15.77
CA ASP A 104 14.94 3.20 -15.80
C ASP A 104 16.09 3.66 -14.89
N ASP A 105 16.48 4.93 -14.99
CA ASP A 105 17.53 5.49 -14.14
C ASP A 105 17.11 5.53 -12.68
N TYR A 106 15.83 5.79 -12.39
CA TYR A 106 15.29 5.78 -11.03
C TYR A 106 15.34 4.38 -10.41
N LEU A 107 14.91 3.35 -11.15
CA LEU A 107 15.03 1.96 -10.70
C LEU A 107 16.50 1.57 -10.48
N ARG A 108 17.37 1.92 -11.41
CA ARG A 108 18.80 1.62 -11.35
C ARG A 108 19.49 2.27 -10.15
N SER A 109 19.21 3.56 -9.91
CA SER A 109 19.79 4.30 -8.77
C SER A 109 19.32 3.78 -7.41
N ASN A 110 18.15 3.14 -7.36
CA ASN A 110 17.58 2.49 -6.17
C ASN A 110 17.85 0.97 -6.12
N ASN A 111 18.67 0.43 -7.04
CA ASN A 111 19.01 -1.00 -7.11
C ASN A 111 17.77 -1.92 -7.27
N ILE A 112 16.77 -1.49 -8.01
CA ILE A 112 15.54 -2.25 -8.27
C ILE A 112 15.64 -2.97 -9.62
N VAL A 113 15.39 -4.27 -9.59
CA VAL A 113 15.34 -5.13 -10.78
C VAL A 113 13.96 -5.05 -11.41
N GLY A 114 13.89 -4.90 -12.73
CA GLY A 114 12.63 -4.92 -13.45
C GLY A 114 12.74 -5.58 -14.84
N ILE A 115 11.57 -5.87 -15.42
CA ILE A 115 11.45 -6.47 -16.75
C ILE A 115 10.38 -5.73 -17.57
N ALA A 116 10.72 -5.44 -18.81
CA ALA A 116 9.83 -4.88 -19.83
C ALA A 116 9.71 -5.83 -21.03
N ASP A 117 8.91 -5.45 -22.02
CA ASP A 117 8.70 -6.16 -23.29
C ASP A 117 8.09 -7.56 -23.14
N ILE A 118 7.29 -7.78 -22.11
CA ILE A 118 6.58 -9.05 -21.91
C ILE A 118 5.07 -8.89 -22.15
N ASP A 119 4.37 -10.02 -22.32
CA ASP A 119 2.92 -10.07 -22.40
C ASP A 119 2.30 -9.95 -20.99
N THR A 120 2.17 -8.70 -20.50
CA THR A 120 1.54 -8.40 -19.20
C THR A 120 0.07 -8.78 -19.16
N ARG A 121 -0.64 -8.83 -20.31
CA ARG A 121 -2.03 -9.30 -20.37
C ARG A 121 -2.13 -10.80 -20.08
N ARG A 122 -1.24 -11.62 -20.66
CA ARG A 122 -1.15 -13.05 -20.35
C ARG A 122 -0.82 -13.27 -18.88
N LEU A 123 0.15 -12.52 -18.34
CA LEU A 123 0.53 -12.57 -16.93
C LEU A 123 -0.66 -12.24 -16.02
N THR A 124 -1.32 -11.11 -16.25
CA THR A 124 -2.50 -10.67 -15.46
C THR A 124 -3.61 -11.73 -15.48
N ARG A 125 -3.86 -12.39 -16.61
CA ARG A 125 -4.85 -13.48 -16.67
C ARG A 125 -4.45 -14.68 -15.82
N ILE A 126 -3.17 -15.06 -15.81
CA ILE A 126 -2.67 -16.14 -14.95
C ILE A 126 -2.91 -15.80 -13.49
N LEU A 127 -2.53 -14.58 -13.05
CA LEU A 127 -2.69 -14.13 -11.67
C LEU A 127 -4.16 -14.04 -11.25
N ARG A 128 -5.04 -13.57 -12.15
CA ARG A 128 -6.49 -13.51 -11.90
C ARG A 128 -7.10 -14.90 -11.76
N ASP A 129 -6.73 -15.83 -12.64
CA ASP A 129 -7.38 -17.14 -12.75
C ASP A 129 -6.83 -18.15 -11.72
N LYS A 130 -5.54 -18.02 -11.32
CA LYS A 130 -4.86 -18.93 -10.39
C LYS A 130 -4.55 -18.33 -9.02
N GLY A 131 -4.78 -17.03 -8.85
CA GLY A 131 -4.34 -16.26 -7.67
C GLY A 131 -2.95 -15.67 -7.85
N SER A 132 -2.54 -14.83 -6.89
CA SER A 132 -1.17 -14.32 -6.80
C SER A 132 -0.18 -15.47 -6.77
N GLN A 133 0.94 -15.32 -7.49
CA GLN A 133 1.95 -16.35 -7.62
C GLN A 133 3.27 -15.87 -7.05
N ASN A 134 4.01 -16.75 -6.40
CA ASN A 134 5.42 -16.50 -6.16
C ASN A 134 6.16 -16.41 -7.48
N GLY A 135 7.06 -15.46 -7.63
CA GLY A 135 7.84 -15.28 -8.83
C GLY A 135 9.21 -14.69 -8.57
N ALA A 136 10.02 -14.68 -9.62
CA ALA A 136 11.35 -14.06 -9.58
C ALA A 136 11.69 -13.47 -10.95
N ILE A 137 12.43 -12.36 -10.92
CA ILE A 137 13.05 -11.76 -12.10
C ILE A 137 14.56 -11.96 -11.98
N VAL A 138 15.17 -12.46 -13.06
CA VAL A 138 16.64 -12.50 -13.23
C VAL A 138 16.98 -11.64 -14.45
N ALA A 139 17.77 -10.59 -14.24
CA ALA A 139 18.15 -9.62 -15.23
C ALA A 139 19.69 -9.58 -15.39
N GLY A 140 20.16 -9.48 -16.63
CA GLY A 140 21.60 -9.44 -16.94
C GLY A 140 22.00 -10.47 -17.97
N GLU A 141 23.23 -10.36 -18.49
CA GLU A 141 23.78 -11.23 -19.53
C GLU A 141 23.76 -12.74 -19.18
N ASN A 142 23.79 -13.06 -17.88
CA ASN A 142 23.80 -14.45 -17.38
C ASN A 142 22.42 -14.93 -16.91
N ALA A 143 21.32 -14.24 -17.29
CA ALA A 143 19.98 -14.64 -16.89
C ALA A 143 19.60 -15.99 -17.48
N THR A 144 19.16 -16.94 -16.62
CA THR A 144 18.66 -18.25 -17.03
C THR A 144 17.26 -18.55 -16.48
N ALA A 145 16.48 -19.31 -17.23
CA ALA A 145 15.13 -19.71 -16.82
C ALA A 145 15.16 -20.63 -15.59
N GLU A 146 16.15 -21.49 -15.50
CA GLU A 146 16.38 -22.41 -14.38
C GLU A 146 16.59 -21.62 -13.08
N ARG A 147 17.45 -20.59 -13.11
CA ARG A 147 17.70 -19.75 -11.94
C ARG A 147 16.47 -18.95 -11.53
N ALA A 148 15.75 -18.34 -12.47
CA ALA A 148 14.52 -17.62 -12.18
C ALA A 148 13.45 -18.55 -11.56
N LEU A 149 13.29 -19.76 -12.07
CA LEU A 149 12.34 -20.73 -11.53
C LEU A 149 12.74 -21.26 -10.15
N GLU A 150 14.03 -21.48 -9.90
CA GLU A 150 14.56 -21.84 -8.60
C GLU A 150 14.18 -20.79 -7.53
N LEU A 151 14.46 -19.52 -7.82
CA LEU A 151 14.15 -18.40 -6.92
C LEU A 151 12.64 -18.24 -6.70
N ALA A 152 11.83 -18.35 -7.77
CA ALA A 152 10.39 -18.26 -7.66
C ALA A 152 9.79 -19.34 -6.74
N LYS A 153 10.32 -20.57 -6.81
CA LYS A 153 9.88 -21.68 -5.95
C LYS A 153 10.42 -21.59 -4.53
N ALA A 154 11.57 -20.93 -4.33
CA ALA A 154 12.18 -20.77 -3.01
C ALA A 154 11.51 -19.67 -2.18
N PHE A 155 10.76 -18.73 -2.80
CA PHE A 155 10.06 -17.69 -2.07
C PHE A 155 8.92 -18.30 -1.23
N PRO A 156 8.84 -18.05 0.09
CA PRO A 156 7.88 -18.73 0.97
C PRO A 156 6.42 -18.22 0.84
N GLY A 157 6.20 -17.09 0.14
CA GLY A 157 4.91 -16.40 0.10
C GLY A 157 4.72 -15.45 1.29
N LEU A 158 3.68 -14.62 1.24
CA LEU A 158 3.45 -13.58 2.26
C LEU A 158 2.67 -14.06 3.48
N LYS A 159 1.98 -15.19 3.39
CA LYS A 159 1.21 -15.72 4.52
C LYS A 159 2.13 -16.06 5.69
N GLY A 160 1.81 -15.55 6.87
CA GLY A 160 2.62 -15.70 8.08
C GLY A 160 3.80 -14.74 8.19
N MET A 161 3.99 -13.80 7.24
CA MET A 161 5.04 -12.79 7.30
C MET A 161 4.55 -11.51 7.98
N ASP A 162 5.18 -11.16 9.10
CA ASP A 162 5.06 -9.85 9.75
C ASP A 162 6.02 -8.86 9.08
N LEU A 163 5.56 -8.24 8.00
CA LEU A 163 6.34 -7.26 7.26
C LEU A 163 6.23 -5.84 7.85
N ALA A 164 5.24 -5.58 8.71
CA ALA A 164 5.13 -4.30 9.39
C ALA A 164 6.38 -3.99 10.24
N LYS A 165 6.99 -5.01 10.86
CA LYS A 165 8.28 -4.87 11.56
C LYS A 165 9.47 -4.55 10.67
N GLU A 166 9.41 -4.92 9.38
CA GLU A 166 10.51 -4.68 8.44
C GLU A 166 10.48 -3.27 7.85
N VAL A 167 9.28 -2.65 7.75
CA VAL A 167 9.08 -1.37 7.08
C VAL A 167 8.83 -0.19 8.03
N THR A 168 8.51 -0.45 9.29
CA THR A 168 8.26 0.58 10.29
C THR A 168 9.48 1.48 10.53
N SER A 169 9.25 2.71 10.94
CA SER A 169 10.30 3.64 11.35
C SER A 169 11.10 3.11 12.56
N GLU A 170 12.38 3.40 12.59
CA GLU A 170 13.26 3.02 13.72
C GLU A 170 13.01 3.86 14.97
N LYS A 171 12.49 5.07 14.81
CA LYS A 171 12.32 6.08 15.86
C LYS A 171 11.01 6.83 15.69
N THR A 172 10.48 7.30 16.82
CA THR A 172 9.40 8.28 16.85
C THR A 172 9.82 9.58 16.16
N TYR A 173 8.94 10.14 15.33
CA TYR A 173 9.16 11.43 14.66
C TYR A 173 7.87 12.25 14.56
N GLN A 174 8.02 13.55 14.32
CA GLN A 174 6.92 14.47 14.07
C GLN A 174 6.70 14.67 12.58
N TRP A 175 5.45 14.85 12.18
CA TRP A 175 5.09 15.15 10.78
C TRP A 175 4.26 16.43 10.71
N ASN A 176 4.66 17.35 9.83
CA ASN A 176 3.97 18.63 9.64
C ASN A 176 3.66 18.98 8.17
N GLN A 177 4.17 18.20 7.20
CA GLN A 177 3.92 18.46 5.78
C GLN A 177 2.44 18.22 5.45
N THR A 178 1.82 19.17 4.72
CA THR A 178 0.44 19.06 4.25
C THR A 178 0.35 18.62 2.79
N GLU A 179 -0.87 18.53 2.24
CA GLU A 179 -1.13 18.11 0.87
C GLU A 179 -0.42 19.01 -0.16
N TRP A 180 -0.12 18.45 -1.32
CA TRP A 180 0.54 19.14 -2.43
C TRP A 180 -0.44 20.06 -3.17
N ASP A 181 0.03 21.25 -3.53
CA ASP A 181 -0.67 22.21 -4.39
C ASP A 181 0.17 22.53 -5.62
N ILE A 182 -0.48 22.75 -6.78
CA ILE A 182 0.21 23.01 -8.05
C ILE A 182 1.02 24.30 -8.06
N THR A 183 0.67 25.26 -7.20
CA THR A 183 1.30 26.58 -7.13
C THR A 183 2.51 26.57 -6.20
N ASP A 184 2.34 25.98 -5.02
CA ASP A 184 3.27 26.14 -3.90
C ASP A 184 3.97 24.82 -3.50
N GLY A 185 3.61 23.69 -4.14
CA GLY A 185 4.11 22.36 -3.76
C GLY A 185 3.51 21.87 -2.45
N TYR A 186 4.30 21.20 -1.60
CA TYR A 186 3.86 20.75 -0.29
C TYR A 186 3.88 21.91 0.71
N GLY A 187 2.77 22.09 1.44
CA GLY A 187 2.66 23.04 2.54
C GLY A 187 3.13 22.48 3.87
N GLU A 188 3.07 23.32 4.93
CA GLU A 188 3.35 22.93 6.31
C GLU A 188 2.20 23.29 7.24
N GLN A 189 1.89 22.43 8.20
CA GLN A 189 0.92 22.69 9.25
C GLN A 189 1.46 23.75 10.21
N SER A 190 0.75 24.85 10.37
CA SER A 190 1.15 26.00 11.21
C SER A 190 0.27 26.23 12.42
N ALA A 191 -0.93 25.63 12.47
CA ALA A 191 -1.90 25.84 13.55
C ALA A 191 -2.63 24.52 13.90
N PRO A 192 -1.94 23.55 14.51
CA PRO A 192 -2.55 22.25 14.84
C PRO A 192 -3.61 22.44 15.94
N LYS A 193 -4.67 21.63 15.85
CA LYS A 193 -5.79 21.60 16.77
C LYS A 193 -5.87 20.32 17.60
N PHE A 194 -5.46 19.19 17.01
CA PHE A 194 -5.58 17.87 17.59
C PHE A 194 -4.24 17.15 17.61
N LYS A 195 -3.91 16.50 18.71
CA LYS A 195 -2.75 15.63 18.83
C LYS A 195 -3.12 14.24 18.34
N VAL A 196 -2.49 13.77 17.29
CA VAL A 196 -2.70 12.43 16.75
C VAL A 196 -1.43 11.62 16.88
N VAL A 197 -1.53 10.43 17.46
CA VAL A 197 -0.44 9.46 17.44
C VAL A 197 -0.76 8.39 16.38
N ALA A 198 0.14 8.23 15.42
CA ALA A 198 0.02 7.27 14.35
C ALA A 198 1.01 6.12 14.54
N TRP A 199 0.51 4.87 14.68
CA TRP A 199 1.37 3.70 14.59
C TRP A 199 1.79 3.46 13.15
N ASP A 200 3.09 3.37 12.93
CA ASP A 200 3.70 3.14 11.64
C ASP A 200 3.87 1.63 11.37
N TYR A 201 2.93 1.06 10.63
CA TYR A 201 3.03 -0.29 10.09
C TYR A 201 3.56 -0.32 8.65
N GLY A 202 3.99 0.83 8.14
CA GLY A 202 4.36 1.10 6.75
C GLY A 202 3.54 2.25 6.18
N VAL A 203 3.52 3.39 6.90
CA VAL A 203 2.65 4.53 6.61
C VAL A 203 3.03 5.20 5.30
N LYS A 204 2.05 5.47 4.44
CA LYS A 204 2.19 6.34 3.27
C LYS A 204 2.19 7.81 3.68
N PHE A 205 3.09 8.57 3.09
CA PHE A 205 3.22 10.00 3.38
C PHE A 205 1.92 10.78 3.13
N ASN A 206 1.14 10.41 2.11
CA ASN A 206 -0.11 11.12 1.83
C ASN A 206 -1.17 10.97 2.92
N ILE A 207 -1.17 9.88 3.67
CA ILE A 207 -2.01 9.73 4.87
C ILE A 207 -1.66 10.82 5.90
N LEU A 208 -0.37 10.97 6.19
CA LEU A 208 0.11 11.96 7.16
C LEU A 208 -0.15 13.38 6.66
N ARG A 209 0.03 13.64 5.35
CA ARG A 209 -0.29 14.93 4.72
C ARG A 209 -1.75 15.30 4.88
N MET A 210 -2.66 14.36 4.62
CA MET A 210 -4.10 14.58 4.74
C MET A 210 -4.55 14.82 6.19
N LEU A 211 -3.96 14.15 7.17
CA LEU A 211 -4.18 14.41 8.59
C LEU A 211 -3.64 15.81 8.99
N ALA A 212 -2.42 16.14 8.57
CA ALA A 212 -1.82 17.44 8.84
C ALA A 212 -2.62 18.60 8.24
N ALA A 213 -3.10 18.46 6.98
CA ALA A 213 -3.95 19.46 6.33
C ALA A 213 -5.27 19.69 7.07
N ARG A 214 -5.75 18.71 7.85
CA ARG A 214 -6.95 18.81 8.70
C ARG A 214 -6.69 19.29 10.13
N GLY A 215 -5.48 19.77 10.39
CA GLY A 215 -5.13 20.37 11.69
C GLY A 215 -4.62 19.37 12.73
N CYS A 216 -4.12 18.21 12.31
CA CYS A 216 -3.50 17.25 13.22
C CYS A 216 -2.02 17.58 13.47
N ASP A 217 -1.61 17.60 14.74
CA ASP A 217 -0.21 17.55 15.21
C ASP A 217 0.15 16.07 15.34
N ILE A 218 0.95 15.55 14.40
CA ILE A 218 1.12 14.11 14.23
C ILE A 218 2.45 13.65 14.80
N THR A 219 2.38 12.74 15.76
CA THR A 219 3.52 11.96 16.24
C THR A 219 3.43 10.56 15.66
N VAL A 220 4.39 10.19 14.83
CA VAL A 220 4.49 8.84 14.25
C VAL A 220 5.38 7.99 15.15
N VAL A 221 4.89 6.82 15.55
CA VAL A 221 5.60 5.90 16.43
C VAL A 221 5.83 4.56 15.76
N PRO A 222 6.94 3.87 16.05
CA PRO A 222 7.21 2.53 15.52
C PRO A 222 6.09 1.52 15.82
N ALA A 223 5.93 0.52 14.97
CA ALA A 223 4.88 -0.50 15.05
C ALA A 223 4.77 -1.19 16.42
N GLN A 224 5.88 -1.40 17.10
CA GLN A 224 5.96 -2.11 18.39
C GLN A 224 5.88 -1.18 19.61
N THR A 225 5.63 0.11 19.44
CA THR A 225 5.50 1.05 20.57
C THR A 225 4.33 0.63 21.46
N PRO A 226 4.54 0.45 22.79
CA PRO A 226 3.47 0.01 23.71
C PRO A 226 2.34 1.04 23.82
N ALA A 227 1.12 0.58 24.08
CA ALA A 227 -0.03 1.45 24.32
C ALA A 227 0.22 2.46 25.44
N SER A 228 0.90 2.04 26.51
CA SER A 228 1.22 2.90 27.66
C SER A 228 2.06 4.13 27.28
N GLU A 229 3.00 3.96 26.35
CA GLU A 229 3.81 5.09 25.85
C GLU A 229 2.98 6.05 24.99
N VAL A 230 2.14 5.50 24.11
CA VAL A 230 1.23 6.29 23.26
C VAL A 230 0.21 7.04 24.10
N LEU A 231 -0.42 6.40 25.07
CA LEU A 231 -1.40 7.02 25.96
C LEU A 231 -0.77 8.11 26.86
N ALA A 232 0.50 7.97 27.25
CA ALA A 232 1.24 8.99 27.99
C ALA A 232 1.47 10.29 27.19
N MET A 233 1.38 10.24 25.85
CA MET A 233 1.43 11.43 24.97
C MET A 233 0.12 12.24 25.01
N ASN A 234 -0.94 11.72 25.65
CA ASN A 234 -2.28 12.32 25.72
C ASN A 234 -2.84 12.68 24.34
N PRO A 235 -3.00 11.72 23.43
CA PRO A 235 -3.55 11.97 22.10
C PRO A 235 -5.04 12.28 22.15
N ASP A 236 -5.48 13.13 21.23
CA ASP A 236 -6.90 13.37 20.95
C ASP A 236 -7.47 12.26 20.06
N GLY A 237 -6.65 11.68 19.19
CA GLY A 237 -6.98 10.56 18.32
C GLY A 237 -5.80 9.65 18.04
N ILE A 238 -6.10 8.41 17.69
CA ILE A 238 -5.12 7.38 17.36
C ILE A 238 -5.35 6.90 15.93
N PHE A 239 -4.26 6.84 15.16
CA PHE A 239 -4.28 6.38 13.79
C PHE A 239 -3.51 5.06 13.62
N LEU A 240 -4.13 4.09 12.95
CA LEU A 240 -3.52 2.80 12.60
C LEU A 240 -3.22 2.80 11.11
N SER A 241 -1.94 2.85 10.73
CA SER A 241 -1.56 3.04 9.34
C SER A 241 -1.80 1.80 8.47
N ASN A 242 -1.70 2.01 7.16
CA ASN A 242 -1.51 0.94 6.19
C ASN A 242 -0.18 0.22 6.40
N GLY A 243 0.02 -0.88 5.69
CA GLY A 243 1.27 -1.63 5.72
C GLY A 243 1.20 -2.96 4.97
N PRO A 244 2.36 -3.62 4.79
CA PRO A 244 2.47 -4.89 4.08
C PRO A 244 2.24 -6.11 4.97
N GLY A 245 2.08 -7.27 4.33
CA GLY A 245 2.16 -8.57 4.98
C GLY A 245 0.85 -9.12 5.49
N ASP A 246 0.97 -10.14 6.31
CA ASP A 246 -0.14 -10.82 6.97
C ASP A 246 -0.43 -10.12 8.31
N PRO A 247 -1.67 -9.72 8.61
CA PRO A 247 -2.01 -9.10 9.89
C PRO A 247 -1.98 -10.06 11.08
N GLU A 248 -2.20 -11.37 10.87
CA GLU A 248 -2.30 -12.34 11.98
C GLU A 248 -1.05 -12.44 12.86
N PRO A 249 0.20 -12.43 12.32
CA PRO A 249 1.40 -12.50 13.16
C PRO A 249 1.74 -11.18 13.87
N CYS A 250 1.00 -10.09 13.65
CA CYS A 250 1.20 -8.81 14.33
C CYS A 250 0.57 -8.77 15.73
N ASP A 251 0.81 -9.78 16.56
CA ASP A 251 0.22 -9.97 17.90
C ASP A 251 0.45 -8.78 18.84
N TYR A 252 1.63 -8.15 18.77
CA TYR A 252 1.98 -6.94 19.50
C TYR A 252 1.03 -5.78 19.16
N ALA A 253 0.71 -5.58 17.87
CA ALA A 253 -0.19 -4.52 17.43
C ALA A 253 -1.64 -4.82 17.83
N ILE A 254 -2.09 -6.06 17.66
CA ILE A 254 -3.43 -6.50 18.07
C ILE A 254 -3.63 -6.23 19.57
N LYS A 255 -2.69 -6.64 20.41
CA LYS A 255 -2.74 -6.41 21.86
C LYS A 255 -2.75 -4.92 22.22
N THR A 256 -1.88 -4.15 21.60
CA THR A 256 -1.80 -2.69 21.81
C THR A 256 -3.10 -1.99 21.43
N ILE A 257 -3.73 -2.39 20.30
CA ILE A 257 -5.03 -1.85 19.89
C ILE A 257 -6.13 -2.23 20.90
N GLN A 258 -6.13 -3.47 21.43
CA GLN A 258 -7.06 -3.87 22.47
C GLN A 258 -6.95 -2.99 23.72
N GLU A 259 -5.72 -2.68 24.17
CA GLU A 259 -5.48 -1.80 25.30
C GLU A 259 -6.01 -0.37 25.04
N VAL A 260 -5.84 0.15 23.81
CA VAL A 260 -6.37 1.46 23.41
C VAL A 260 -7.89 1.48 23.35
N LEU A 261 -8.53 0.40 22.90
CA LEU A 261 -9.98 0.28 22.83
C LEU A 261 -10.66 0.28 24.21
N GLU A 262 -9.93 0.08 25.31
CA GLU A 262 -10.43 0.30 26.66
C GLU A 262 -10.61 1.79 27.03
N THR A 263 -10.05 2.69 26.20
CA THR A 263 -10.21 4.14 26.34
C THR A 263 -11.36 4.67 25.48
N GLU A 264 -11.68 5.97 25.63
CA GLU A 264 -12.64 6.69 24.79
C GLU A 264 -11.94 7.50 23.68
N ILE A 265 -10.65 7.23 23.38
CA ILE A 265 -9.89 7.93 22.35
C ILE A 265 -10.35 7.41 20.98
N PRO A 266 -10.75 8.30 20.04
CA PRO A 266 -11.09 7.93 18.69
C PRO A 266 -9.96 7.17 17.98
N VAL A 267 -10.32 6.10 17.26
CA VAL A 267 -9.39 5.27 16.49
C VAL A 267 -9.83 5.19 15.04
N PHE A 268 -8.92 5.50 14.11
CA PHE A 268 -9.12 5.31 12.67
C PHE A 268 -8.04 4.41 12.10
N GLY A 269 -8.40 3.37 11.33
CA GLY A 269 -7.49 2.42 10.71
C GLY A 269 -7.65 2.32 9.20
N ILE A 270 -6.52 2.27 8.47
CA ILE A 270 -6.48 2.12 7.01
C ILE A 270 -5.73 0.84 6.62
N CYS A 271 -6.31 0.07 5.71
CA CYS A 271 -5.73 -1.12 5.08
C CYS A 271 -5.24 -2.16 6.13
N LEU A 272 -3.94 -2.27 6.40
CA LEU A 272 -3.45 -3.13 7.49
C LEU A 272 -4.03 -2.70 8.85
N GLY A 273 -4.14 -1.40 9.11
CA GLY A 273 -4.76 -0.88 10.33
C GLY A 273 -6.24 -1.25 10.46
N HIS A 274 -6.97 -1.37 9.34
CA HIS A 274 -8.34 -1.92 9.32
C HIS A 274 -8.36 -3.39 9.74
N GLN A 275 -7.46 -4.20 9.18
CA GLN A 275 -7.38 -5.63 9.50
C GLN A 275 -6.97 -5.86 10.96
N LEU A 276 -6.03 -5.07 11.48
CA LEU A 276 -5.59 -5.12 12.88
C LEU A 276 -6.69 -4.69 13.86
N LEU A 277 -7.47 -3.65 13.52
CA LEU A 277 -8.63 -3.24 14.32
C LEU A 277 -9.71 -4.33 14.36
N ALA A 278 -9.94 -5.00 13.23
CA ALA A 278 -10.87 -6.12 13.16
C ALA A 278 -10.41 -7.31 14.03
N LEU A 279 -9.13 -7.70 13.93
CA LEU A 279 -8.53 -8.75 14.76
C LEU A 279 -8.59 -8.40 16.25
N ALA A 280 -8.23 -7.17 16.62
CA ALA A 280 -8.30 -6.67 17.99
C ALA A 280 -9.73 -6.67 18.55
N SER A 281 -10.74 -6.52 17.67
CA SER A 281 -12.15 -6.60 18.01
C SER A 281 -12.69 -8.03 18.07
N GLY A 282 -11.91 -9.06 17.68
CA GLY A 282 -12.27 -10.47 17.74
C GLY A 282 -12.74 -11.10 16.43
N ALA A 283 -12.68 -10.36 15.31
CA ALA A 283 -12.89 -10.90 13.96
C ALA A 283 -11.67 -11.70 13.48
N LYS A 284 -11.77 -12.31 12.31
CA LYS A 284 -10.68 -13.04 11.63
C LYS A 284 -10.37 -12.42 10.28
N THR A 285 -9.18 -12.72 9.79
CA THR A 285 -8.74 -12.35 8.44
C THR A 285 -8.56 -13.57 7.56
N MET A 286 -8.51 -13.35 6.25
CA MET A 286 -8.28 -14.39 5.26
C MET A 286 -7.38 -13.89 4.13
N LYS A 287 -6.52 -14.77 3.62
CA LYS A 287 -5.74 -14.50 2.40
C LYS A 287 -6.68 -14.54 1.19
N MET A 288 -6.66 -13.50 0.37
CA MET A 288 -7.40 -13.43 -0.89
C MET A 288 -6.68 -14.19 -2.01
N GLY A 289 -7.42 -14.55 -3.06
CA GLY A 289 -6.84 -15.22 -4.22
C GLY A 289 -5.78 -14.39 -4.92
N HIS A 290 -6.15 -13.23 -5.47
CA HIS A 290 -5.22 -12.30 -6.15
C HIS A 290 -5.18 -10.91 -5.53
N GLY A 291 -5.93 -10.70 -4.44
CA GLY A 291 -6.03 -9.39 -3.76
C GLY A 291 -6.75 -8.33 -4.59
N HIS A 292 -6.79 -7.12 -4.04
CA HIS A 292 -7.27 -5.93 -4.74
C HIS A 292 -6.10 -4.96 -4.90
N HIS A 293 -5.74 -4.65 -6.14
CA HIS A 293 -4.67 -3.70 -6.46
C HIS A 293 -5.10 -2.84 -7.66
N GLY A 294 -5.31 -1.56 -7.43
CA GLY A 294 -5.73 -0.62 -8.47
C GLY A 294 -6.43 0.59 -7.92
N ALA A 295 -6.70 1.56 -8.79
CA ALA A 295 -7.29 2.86 -8.44
C ALA A 295 -8.70 3.03 -9.03
N ASN A 296 -9.43 1.94 -9.27
CA ASN A 296 -10.73 1.94 -9.94
C ASN A 296 -11.71 0.94 -9.32
N HIS A 297 -11.56 0.64 -8.03
CA HIS A 297 -12.40 -0.33 -7.33
C HIS A 297 -13.68 0.32 -6.80
N PRO A 298 -14.89 -0.10 -7.26
CA PRO A 298 -16.14 0.42 -6.74
C PRO A 298 -16.45 -0.21 -5.38
N VAL A 299 -16.70 0.64 -4.40
CA VAL A 299 -17.07 0.27 -3.04
C VAL A 299 -18.38 0.95 -2.68
N GLN A 300 -19.30 0.21 -2.09
CA GLN A 300 -20.60 0.74 -1.63
C GLN A 300 -20.54 1.05 -0.13
N ASP A 301 -20.92 2.29 0.24
CA ASP A 301 -21.34 2.64 1.60
C ASP A 301 -22.70 1.97 1.87
N ILE A 302 -22.75 1.04 2.81
CA ILE A 302 -23.95 0.22 3.08
C ILE A 302 -25.09 1.08 3.62
N ALA A 303 -24.79 2.04 4.48
CA ALA A 303 -25.81 2.87 5.13
C ALA A 303 -26.43 3.89 4.17
N LYS A 304 -25.61 4.52 3.31
CA LYS A 304 -26.04 5.55 2.36
C LYS A 304 -26.47 4.97 1.02
N GLY A 305 -26.03 3.74 0.67
CA GLY A 305 -26.24 3.13 -0.63
C GLY A 305 -25.43 3.80 -1.77
N THR A 306 -24.54 4.74 -1.46
CA THR A 306 -23.70 5.43 -2.44
C THR A 306 -22.53 4.55 -2.85
N VAL A 307 -22.11 4.67 -4.11
CA VAL A 307 -20.93 3.98 -4.64
C VAL A 307 -19.80 4.99 -4.80
N MET A 308 -18.64 4.62 -4.31
CA MET A 308 -17.40 5.39 -4.38
C MET A 308 -16.34 4.60 -5.14
N ILE A 309 -15.53 5.28 -5.93
CA ILE A 309 -14.37 4.64 -6.58
C ILE A 309 -13.16 4.82 -5.69
N THR A 310 -12.44 3.71 -5.45
CA THR A 310 -11.40 3.67 -4.43
C THR A 310 -10.08 3.15 -4.98
N SER A 311 -8.99 3.56 -4.34
CA SER A 311 -7.67 2.94 -4.48
C SER A 311 -7.56 1.77 -3.51
N GLN A 312 -7.03 0.65 -3.98
CA GLN A 312 -6.90 -0.60 -3.22
C GLN A 312 -5.50 -1.19 -3.39
N ASN A 313 -4.93 -1.68 -2.30
CA ASN A 313 -3.68 -2.42 -2.32
C ASN A 313 -3.62 -3.38 -1.11
N HIS A 314 -4.26 -4.54 -1.22
CA HIS A 314 -4.24 -5.54 -0.15
C HIS A 314 -4.43 -6.96 -0.68
N GLY A 315 -3.73 -7.92 -0.08
CA GLY A 315 -3.84 -9.36 -0.37
C GLY A 315 -4.57 -10.14 0.72
N PHE A 316 -4.99 -9.47 1.80
CA PHE A 316 -5.78 -10.02 2.90
C PHE A 316 -7.05 -9.19 3.08
N ALA A 317 -8.09 -9.80 3.62
CA ALA A 317 -9.37 -9.16 3.93
C ALA A 317 -9.90 -9.66 5.27
N VAL A 318 -10.77 -8.87 5.90
CA VAL A 318 -11.51 -9.29 7.09
C VAL A 318 -12.65 -10.23 6.65
N ASP A 319 -12.80 -11.36 7.34
CA ASP A 319 -13.91 -12.28 7.14
C ASP A 319 -15.16 -11.75 7.83
N GLU A 320 -16.08 -11.18 7.05
CA GLU A 320 -17.33 -10.58 7.53
C GLU A 320 -18.16 -11.54 8.38
N ALA A 321 -18.14 -12.85 8.08
CA ALA A 321 -18.90 -13.84 8.82
C ALA A 321 -18.43 -14.01 10.29
N THR A 322 -17.24 -13.49 10.61
CA THR A 322 -16.65 -13.57 11.96
C THR A 322 -16.79 -12.29 12.77
N LEU A 323 -17.44 -11.25 12.25
CA LEU A 323 -17.64 -10.00 12.97
C LEU A 323 -18.41 -10.23 14.27
N PRO A 324 -17.88 -9.76 15.43
CA PRO A 324 -18.62 -9.85 16.69
C PRO A 324 -19.78 -8.83 16.72
N ALA A 325 -20.72 -9.02 17.66
CA ALA A 325 -21.97 -8.25 17.73
C ALA A 325 -21.78 -6.73 17.94
N ASN A 326 -20.63 -6.30 18.43
CA ASN A 326 -20.27 -4.89 18.62
C ASN A 326 -19.46 -4.30 17.47
N VAL A 327 -19.39 -4.99 16.31
CA VAL A 327 -18.75 -4.51 15.09
C VAL A 327 -19.72 -4.63 13.92
N GLU A 328 -19.95 -3.55 13.22
CA GLU A 328 -20.80 -3.51 12.03
C GLU A 328 -19.97 -3.31 10.75
N ALA A 329 -20.43 -3.93 9.66
CA ALA A 329 -19.91 -3.70 8.33
C ALA A 329 -20.43 -2.36 7.80
N THR A 330 -19.53 -1.50 7.31
CA THR A 330 -19.89 -0.17 6.79
C THR A 330 -19.77 -0.07 5.27
N HIS A 331 -18.86 -0.82 4.68
CA HIS A 331 -18.57 -0.75 3.24
C HIS A 331 -18.33 -2.14 2.64
N LYS A 332 -18.71 -2.31 1.35
CA LYS A 332 -18.51 -3.55 0.58
C LYS A 332 -17.97 -3.29 -0.82
N SER A 333 -17.07 -4.15 -1.26
CA SER A 333 -16.61 -4.20 -2.64
C SER A 333 -17.75 -4.64 -3.57
N LEU A 334 -17.95 -3.93 -4.68
CA LEU A 334 -18.88 -4.34 -5.72
C LEU A 334 -18.28 -5.33 -6.73
N PHE A 335 -16.98 -5.62 -6.65
CA PHE A 335 -16.36 -6.64 -7.51
C PHE A 335 -16.62 -8.07 -7.00
N ASP A 336 -16.55 -8.27 -5.70
CA ASP A 336 -16.60 -9.64 -5.12
C ASP A 336 -17.36 -9.72 -3.78
N GLY A 337 -17.90 -8.60 -3.28
CA GLY A 337 -18.66 -8.55 -2.03
C GLY A 337 -17.80 -8.58 -0.77
N THR A 338 -16.47 -8.51 -0.87
CA THR A 338 -15.60 -8.49 0.30
C THR A 338 -15.83 -7.26 1.16
N LEU A 339 -15.66 -7.41 2.47
CA LEU A 339 -15.76 -6.35 3.45
C LEU A 339 -14.70 -5.27 3.21
N GLN A 340 -15.13 -4.00 3.20
CA GLN A 340 -14.26 -2.86 2.92
C GLN A 340 -14.23 -1.82 4.04
N GLY A 341 -15.00 -1.99 5.09
CA GLY A 341 -14.98 -1.09 6.22
C GLY A 341 -15.78 -1.63 7.40
N ILE A 342 -15.33 -1.30 8.61
CA ILE A 342 -16.00 -1.64 9.86
C ILE A 342 -16.09 -0.43 10.78
N ARG A 343 -17.06 -0.50 11.71
CA ARG A 343 -17.23 0.44 12.83
C ARG A 343 -17.54 -0.32 14.09
N ARG A 344 -16.95 0.09 15.19
CA ARG A 344 -17.38 -0.35 16.53
C ARG A 344 -18.65 0.41 16.93
N THR A 345 -19.63 -0.31 17.48
CA THR A 345 -20.88 0.28 17.97
C THR A 345 -20.79 0.77 19.42
N ASP A 346 -19.79 0.30 20.14
CA ASP A 346 -19.52 0.57 21.56
C ASP A 346 -18.33 1.51 21.80
N LYS A 347 -17.56 1.86 20.76
CA LYS A 347 -16.36 2.71 20.83
C LYS A 347 -16.28 3.64 19.62
N ALA A 348 -15.62 4.77 19.78
CA ALA A 348 -15.34 5.70 18.70
C ALA A 348 -14.21 5.16 17.79
N ALA A 349 -14.42 3.99 17.18
CA ALA A 349 -13.41 3.31 16.37
C ALA A 349 -14.01 2.81 15.06
N TYR A 350 -13.36 3.12 13.94
CA TYR A 350 -13.74 2.67 12.61
C TYR A 350 -12.53 2.51 11.71
N SER A 351 -12.73 1.85 10.56
CA SER A 351 -11.64 1.62 9.64
C SER A 351 -12.11 1.34 8.22
N PHE A 352 -11.20 1.49 7.27
CA PHE A 352 -11.43 1.27 5.85
C PHE A 352 -10.31 0.43 5.23
N GLN A 353 -10.70 -0.57 4.41
CA GLN A 353 -9.75 -1.50 3.79
C GLN A 353 -8.97 -0.86 2.64
N GLY A 354 -9.61 0.01 1.86
CA GLY A 354 -8.97 0.75 0.78
C GLY A 354 -8.15 1.93 1.29
N HIS A 355 -7.66 2.73 0.35
CA HIS A 355 -6.77 3.86 0.58
C HIS A 355 -7.50 5.20 0.34
N PRO A 356 -8.11 5.83 1.37
CA PRO A 356 -8.80 7.11 1.22
C PRO A 356 -7.86 8.28 0.93
N GLU A 357 -6.57 8.11 1.18
CA GLU A 357 -5.52 9.05 0.83
C GLU A 357 -5.17 9.03 -0.66
N ALA A 358 -5.65 8.02 -1.42
CA ALA A 358 -5.30 7.82 -2.82
C ALA A 358 -3.77 7.68 -3.05
N SER A 359 -3.18 8.44 -3.95
CA SER A 359 -1.74 8.46 -4.28
C SER A 359 -1.15 7.07 -4.62
N PRO A 360 -1.54 6.52 -5.81
CA PRO A 360 -2.45 7.13 -6.78
C PRO A 360 -3.92 6.81 -6.51
N GLY A 361 -4.81 7.57 -7.18
CA GLY A 361 -6.21 7.19 -7.28
C GLY A 361 -7.22 8.30 -7.04
N PRO A 362 -8.51 7.93 -7.02
CA PRO A 362 -9.61 8.84 -6.76
C PRO A 362 -9.70 9.23 -5.29
N HIS A 363 -10.33 10.38 -5.02
CA HIS A 363 -10.48 10.97 -3.70
C HIS A 363 -11.91 10.82 -3.12
N ASP A 364 -12.75 9.97 -3.70
CA ASP A 364 -14.17 9.82 -3.30
C ASP A 364 -14.33 9.47 -1.81
N VAL A 365 -13.38 8.76 -1.23
CA VAL A 365 -13.42 8.31 0.17
C VAL A 365 -12.57 9.18 1.13
N ALA A 366 -11.97 10.27 0.64
CA ALA A 366 -11.25 11.24 1.47
C ALA A 366 -12.07 11.79 2.66
N PRO A 367 -13.41 11.94 2.58
CA PRO A 367 -14.24 12.36 3.72
C PRO A 367 -14.15 11.45 4.95
N LEU A 368 -13.60 10.24 4.85
CA LEU A 368 -13.34 9.41 6.04
C LEU A 368 -12.33 10.08 7.00
N PHE A 369 -11.39 10.87 6.51
CA PHE A 369 -10.52 11.66 7.38
C PHE A 369 -11.29 12.74 8.15
N ASP A 370 -12.30 13.35 7.53
CA ASP A 370 -13.13 14.39 8.18
C ASP A 370 -13.97 13.79 9.30
N GLU A 371 -14.42 12.54 9.16
CA GLU A 371 -15.10 11.82 10.22
C GLU A 371 -14.20 11.62 11.45
N PHE A 372 -12.90 11.31 11.25
CA PHE A 372 -11.95 11.20 12.34
C PHE A 372 -11.80 12.51 13.11
N ILE A 373 -11.75 13.64 12.40
CA ILE A 373 -11.73 14.97 13.01
C ILE A 373 -13.00 15.22 13.85
N GLN A 374 -14.18 14.91 13.30
CA GLN A 374 -15.44 15.08 14.03
C GLN A 374 -15.52 14.25 15.30
N LEU A 375 -14.97 13.04 15.33
CA LEU A 375 -14.91 12.21 16.54
C LEU A 375 -13.99 12.83 17.61
N MET A 376 -12.87 13.42 17.21
CA MET A 376 -12.00 14.14 18.15
C MET A 376 -12.64 15.43 18.68
N GLU A 377 -13.36 16.18 17.83
CA GLU A 377 -14.15 17.36 18.25
C GLU A 377 -15.22 16.99 19.27
N ALA A 378 -15.98 15.93 19.00
CA ALA A 378 -17.04 15.47 19.89
C ALA A 378 -16.53 15.01 21.27
N ARG A 379 -15.31 14.45 21.33
CA ARG A 379 -14.67 14.05 22.60
C ARG A 379 -14.16 15.25 23.41
N SER A 380 -13.79 16.34 22.73
CA SER A 380 -13.25 17.55 23.35
C SER A 380 -14.33 18.52 23.84
N ALA A 381 -15.60 18.32 23.43
CA ALA A 381 -16.75 19.13 23.79
C ALA A 381 -17.38 18.68 25.12
#